data_14dc0a8cf1bbfc2c8e541d24825c1b8e
#
_entry.id   14dc0a8cf1bbfc2c8e541d24825c1b8e
#
_cell.length_a   1.000
_cell.length_b   1.000
_cell.length_c   1.000
_cell.angle_alpha   90.00
_cell.angle_beta   90.00
_cell.angle_gamma   90.00
#
_symmetry.space_group_name_H-M   'P 1'
#
loop_
_entity.id
_entity.type
_entity.pdbx_description
1 polymer ?
#
loop_
_entity_poly.entity_id
_entity_poly.type
_entity_poly.pdbx_seq_one_letter_code
_entity_poly.pdbx_strand_id
1 'polypeptide(L)'
;HLYTVLPTDVKPYLPFSLNGPFIQDPARKEIKHPATSSTNQWLLERIGELTAQAMIAWLRNNDLSIEERAHAYDLLPMFSASGSGLNQACTEIIRDEFKKNIERCKNILLTNDSTLASKEKTIMLPKAIAKTWTSEQCLNIFTPQKQKTLAQDISDQSFKSLKSWGLVEELELKDIIQRLLHSSPICPDPIEKLIHLWAYLQRCSTSDNDLRT
;
A
#
# COMPACT_ATOMS: atom_id res chain seq x y z
N HIS A 1 -1.19 15.58 12.17
CA HIS A 1 -1.67 16.87 12.70
C HIS A 1 -1.79 17.90 11.59
N LEU A 2 -2.78 18.78 11.70
CA LEU A 2 -2.96 19.93 10.82
C LEU A 2 -2.52 21.21 11.53
N TYR A 3 -1.76 22.04 10.83
CA TYR A 3 -1.19 23.29 11.33
C TYR A 3 -1.64 24.45 10.45
N THR A 4 -1.85 25.62 11.08
CA THR A 4 -2.11 26.90 10.41
C THR A 4 -1.17 27.96 10.99
N VAL A 5 0.15 27.78 10.87
CA VAL A 5 1.19 28.46 11.65
C VAL A 5 1.36 27.82 13.04
N LEU A 6 0.26 27.62 13.78
CA LEU A 6 0.21 26.90 15.06
C LEU A 6 -0.55 25.58 14.92
N PRO A 7 -0.31 24.58 15.78
CA PRO A 7 -1.07 23.34 15.77
C PRO A 7 -2.55 23.62 16.04
N THR A 8 -3.41 22.91 15.33
CA THR A 8 -4.86 22.87 15.57
C THR A 8 -5.24 21.56 16.26
N ASP A 9 -6.46 21.47 16.79
CA ASP A 9 -7.02 20.25 17.36
C ASP A 9 -7.42 19.23 16.25
N VAL A 10 -7.30 19.63 14.98
CA VAL A 10 -7.65 18.78 13.84
C VAL A 10 -6.52 17.78 13.56
N LYS A 11 -6.86 16.49 13.69
CA LYS A 11 -5.93 15.35 13.50
C LYS A 11 -6.47 14.40 12.45
N PRO A 12 -6.33 14.73 11.16
CA PRO A 12 -6.71 13.80 10.09
C PRO A 12 -5.93 12.49 10.24
N TYR A 13 -6.54 11.40 9.82
CA TYR A 13 -5.91 10.05 9.85
C TYR A 13 -4.93 9.90 8.68
N LEU A 14 -3.86 10.69 8.72
CA LEU A 14 -2.82 10.73 7.70
C LEU A 14 -1.47 10.35 8.30
N PRO A 15 -0.59 9.69 7.53
CA PRO A 15 0.73 9.30 7.99
C PRO A 15 1.73 10.48 8.08
N PHE A 16 1.28 11.70 7.78
CA PHE A 16 2.10 12.91 7.77
C PHE A 16 1.37 14.09 8.40
N SER A 17 2.12 15.14 8.73
CA SER A 17 1.58 16.41 9.21
C SER A 17 1.40 17.39 8.07
N LEU A 18 0.39 18.25 8.18
CA LEU A 18 0.03 19.24 7.19
C LEU A 18 0.23 20.64 7.76
N ASN A 19 0.82 21.53 6.97
CA ASN A 19 0.85 22.96 7.26
C ASN A 19 0.32 23.74 6.05
N GLY A 20 -0.64 24.64 6.30
CA GLY A 20 -1.25 25.41 5.23
C GLY A 20 -2.05 26.60 5.72
N PRO A 21 -2.39 27.54 4.84
CA PRO A 21 -3.13 28.75 5.19
C PRO A 21 -4.64 28.47 5.32
N PHE A 22 -5.00 27.48 6.15
CA PHE A 22 -6.40 27.13 6.39
C PHE A 22 -7.13 28.26 7.12
N ILE A 23 -8.39 28.48 6.74
CA ILE A 23 -9.29 29.36 7.45
C ILE A 23 -9.70 28.66 8.75
N GLN A 24 -9.38 29.30 9.88
CA GLN A 24 -9.73 28.78 11.20
C GLN A 24 -11.17 29.12 11.58
N ASP A 25 -11.69 28.40 12.56
CA ASP A 25 -12.90 28.75 13.27
C ASP A 25 -12.68 30.00 14.15
N PRO A 26 -13.74 30.64 14.66
CA PRO A 26 -13.60 31.82 15.53
C PRO A 26 -12.79 31.56 16.80
N ALA A 27 -12.79 30.36 17.34
CA ALA A 27 -12.01 29.97 18.52
C ALA A 27 -10.54 29.66 18.19
N ARG A 28 -10.15 29.62 16.93
CA ARG A 28 -8.81 29.28 16.41
C ARG A 28 -8.25 27.93 16.89
N LYS A 29 -9.12 27.03 17.31
CA LYS A 29 -8.76 25.66 17.73
C LYS A 29 -8.81 24.68 16.58
N GLU A 30 -9.74 24.90 15.65
CA GLU A 30 -9.98 24.05 14.51
C GLU A 30 -9.93 24.86 13.21
N ILE A 31 -9.92 24.17 12.09
CA ILE A 31 -10.19 24.82 10.81
C ILE A 31 -11.71 24.90 10.60
N LYS A 32 -12.15 25.92 9.88
CA LYS A 32 -13.55 25.98 9.44
C LYS A 32 -13.89 24.75 8.61
N HIS A 33 -15.04 24.14 8.88
CA HIS A 33 -15.45 22.90 8.24
C HIS A 33 -15.43 23.02 6.69
N PRO A 34 -14.83 22.07 5.94
CA PRO A 34 -14.69 22.18 4.49
C PRO A 34 -16.03 22.32 3.76
N ALA A 35 -17.09 21.70 4.24
CA ALA A 35 -18.44 21.85 3.67
C ALA A 35 -18.96 23.31 3.71
N THR A 36 -18.42 24.16 4.59
CA THR A 36 -18.80 25.58 4.73
C THR A 36 -17.67 26.55 4.35
N SER A 37 -16.53 26.03 3.90
CA SER A 37 -15.35 26.81 3.50
C SER A 37 -14.75 26.21 2.23
N SER A 38 -15.09 26.79 1.10
CA SER A 38 -14.55 26.37 -0.20
C SER A 38 -13.03 26.48 -0.28
N THR A 39 -12.42 27.44 0.44
CA THR A 39 -10.97 27.57 0.52
C THR A 39 -10.35 26.38 1.24
N ASN A 40 -10.91 25.96 2.38
CA ASN A 40 -10.38 24.80 3.12
C ASN A 40 -10.61 23.51 2.34
N GLN A 41 -11.76 23.36 1.67
CA GLN A 41 -12.02 22.23 0.80
C GLN A 41 -10.97 22.18 -0.32
N TRP A 42 -10.75 23.26 -1.04
CA TRP A 42 -9.75 23.33 -2.10
C TRP A 42 -8.34 23.03 -1.61
N LEU A 43 -7.94 23.53 -0.43
CA LEU A 43 -6.64 23.23 0.16
C LEU A 43 -6.47 21.75 0.45
N LEU A 44 -7.50 21.09 1.01
CA LEU A 44 -7.47 19.65 1.31
C LEU A 44 -7.40 18.81 0.01
N GLU A 45 -8.14 19.18 -1.02
CA GLU A 45 -8.04 18.56 -2.35
C GLU A 45 -6.62 18.70 -2.94
N ARG A 46 -6.04 19.90 -2.84
CA ARG A 46 -4.66 20.16 -3.30
C ARG A 46 -3.63 19.33 -2.54
N ILE A 47 -3.82 19.10 -1.25
CA ILE A 47 -2.95 18.23 -0.44
C ILE A 47 -3.05 16.79 -0.93
N GLY A 48 -4.24 16.29 -1.20
CA GLY A 48 -4.43 14.95 -1.76
C GLY A 48 -3.69 14.76 -3.09
N GLU A 49 -3.84 15.73 -3.99
CA GLU A 49 -3.13 15.75 -5.28
C GLU A 49 -1.61 15.79 -5.10
N LEU A 50 -1.10 16.72 -4.30
CA LEU A 50 0.35 16.89 -4.08
C LEU A 50 0.96 15.65 -3.42
N THR A 51 0.27 15.02 -2.49
CA THR A 51 0.74 13.80 -1.82
C THR A 51 0.83 12.64 -2.83
N ALA A 52 -0.16 12.48 -3.71
CA ALA A 52 -0.13 11.48 -4.76
C ALA A 52 1.02 11.74 -5.75
N GLN A 53 1.22 12.99 -6.16
CA GLN A 53 2.33 13.38 -7.03
C GLN A 53 3.69 13.12 -6.39
N ALA A 54 3.85 13.44 -5.10
CA ALA A 54 5.08 13.19 -4.34
C ALA A 54 5.37 11.67 -4.26
N MET A 55 4.37 10.85 -3.95
CA MET A 55 4.51 9.40 -3.93
C MET A 55 4.94 8.86 -5.30
N ILE A 56 4.29 9.29 -6.38
CA ILE A 56 4.60 8.85 -7.74
C ILE A 56 6.01 9.30 -8.15
N ALA A 57 6.39 10.54 -7.84
CA ALA A 57 7.73 11.06 -8.13
C ALA A 57 8.80 10.27 -7.39
N TRP A 58 8.56 9.94 -6.11
CA TRP A 58 9.46 9.14 -5.30
C TRP A 58 9.61 7.71 -5.85
N LEU A 59 8.50 7.05 -6.20
CA LEU A 59 8.52 5.74 -6.85
C LEU A 59 9.29 5.73 -8.18
N ARG A 60 9.29 6.83 -8.92
CA ARG A 60 9.95 6.97 -10.23
C ARG A 60 11.42 7.38 -10.15
N ASN A 61 11.89 7.74 -8.97
CA ASN A 61 13.28 8.16 -8.81
C ASN A 61 14.21 6.94 -8.87
N ASN A 62 14.83 6.73 -10.02
CA ASN A 62 15.75 5.61 -10.25
C ASN A 62 17.13 5.79 -9.61
N ASP A 63 17.44 6.97 -9.05
CA ASP A 63 18.66 7.21 -8.29
C ASP A 63 18.59 6.59 -6.88
N LEU A 64 17.39 6.21 -6.43
CA LEU A 64 17.12 5.56 -5.16
C LEU A 64 17.08 4.04 -5.31
N SER A 65 17.50 3.34 -4.25
CA SER A 65 17.35 1.89 -4.12
C SER A 65 15.88 1.45 -4.10
N ILE A 66 15.61 0.17 -4.30
CA ILE A 66 14.25 -0.40 -4.19
C ILE A 66 13.68 -0.14 -2.78
N GLU A 67 14.49 -0.35 -1.74
CA GLU A 67 14.10 -0.13 -0.35
C GLU A 67 13.69 1.33 -0.10
N GLU A 68 14.51 2.29 -0.53
CA GLU A 68 14.21 3.72 -0.40
C GLU A 68 12.94 4.10 -1.17
N ARG A 69 12.76 3.57 -2.38
CA ARG A 69 11.55 3.81 -3.19
C ARG A 69 10.31 3.19 -2.57
N ALA A 70 10.43 2.05 -1.90
CA ALA A 70 9.32 1.37 -1.24
C ALA A 70 8.70 2.23 -0.12
N HIS A 71 9.49 3.09 0.54
CA HIS A 71 9.00 4.05 1.53
C HIS A 71 8.00 5.09 0.96
N ALA A 72 7.93 5.26 -0.35
CA ALA A 72 6.91 6.12 -0.94
C ALA A 72 5.48 5.66 -0.59
N TYR A 73 5.27 4.37 -0.37
CA TYR A 73 3.97 3.84 0.04
C TYR A 73 3.57 4.20 1.47
N ASP A 74 4.49 4.68 2.30
CA ASP A 74 4.19 5.19 3.63
C ASP A 74 3.35 6.49 3.56
N LEU A 75 3.28 7.14 2.38
CA LEU A 75 2.41 8.28 2.12
C LEU A 75 0.94 7.90 1.86
N LEU A 76 0.61 6.62 1.70
CA LEU A 76 -0.77 6.17 1.48
C LEU A 76 -1.65 6.55 2.69
N PRO A 77 -2.71 7.34 2.49
CA PRO A 77 -3.66 7.64 3.55
C PRO A 77 -4.29 6.36 4.10
N MET A 78 -4.34 6.24 5.42
CA MET A 78 -4.92 5.05 6.05
C MET A 78 -6.45 5.06 5.96
N PHE A 79 -7.04 3.87 5.81
CA PHE A 79 -8.48 3.71 5.97
C PHE A 79 -8.82 3.73 7.46
N SER A 80 -9.53 4.76 7.92
CA SER A 80 -10.15 4.74 9.23
C SER A 80 -11.62 4.35 9.07
N ALA A 81 -12.00 3.22 9.65
CA ALA A 81 -13.36 2.70 9.54
C ALA A 81 -14.38 3.42 10.46
N SER A 82 -13.92 4.23 11.42
CA SER A 82 -14.78 4.75 12.46
C SER A 82 -14.32 6.11 12.99
N GLY A 83 -14.50 7.13 12.22
CA GLY A 83 -14.37 8.50 12.68
C GLY A 83 -15.65 9.27 12.39
N SER A 84 -15.88 10.33 13.08
CA SER A 84 -16.97 11.29 12.81
C SER A 84 -16.41 12.71 12.91
N GLY A 85 -17.11 13.65 12.30
CA GLY A 85 -16.78 15.05 12.42
C GLY A 85 -15.66 15.53 11.50
N LEU A 86 -15.00 16.61 11.90
CA LEU A 86 -14.08 17.37 11.07
C LEU A 86 -12.84 16.58 10.65
N ASN A 87 -12.30 15.77 11.56
CA ASN A 87 -11.12 14.94 11.28
C ASN A 87 -11.37 13.97 10.12
N GLN A 88 -12.54 13.32 10.13
CA GLN A 88 -12.93 12.41 9.06
C GLN A 88 -13.18 13.14 7.76
N ALA A 89 -13.93 14.24 7.78
CA ALA A 89 -14.20 15.02 6.58
C ALA A 89 -12.90 15.47 5.89
N CYS A 90 -11.91 15.96 6.66
CA CYS A 90 -10.61 16.30 6.12
C CYS A 90 -9.88 15.10 5.52
N THR A 91 -9.90 13.96 6.20
CA THR A 91 -9.26 12.72 5.73
C THR A 91 -9.88 12.23 4.43
N GLU A 92 -11.22 12.22 4.34
CA GLU A 92 -11.95 11.75 3.16
C GLU A 92 -11.64 12.59 1.93
N ILE A 93 -11.67 13.93 2.05
CA ILE A 93 -11.36 14.82 0.93
C ILE A 93 -9.94 14.57 0.40
N ILE A 94 -8.94 14.50 1.30
CA ILE A 94 -7.56 14.26 0.92
C ILE A 94 -7.42 12.88 0.27
N ARG A 95 -8.01 11.85 0.87
CA ARG A 95 -7.96 10.48 0.36
C ARG A 95 -8.62 10.34 -0.99
N ASP A 96 -9.79 10.92 -1.18
CA ASP A 96 -10.54 10.79 -2.43
C ASP A 96 -9.82 11.49 -3.59
N GLU A 97 -9.20 12.64 -3.33
CA GLU A 97 -8.40 13.32 -4.35
C GLU A 97 -7.08 12.60 -4.61
N PHE A 98 -6.42 12.09 -3.57
CA PHE A 98 -5.27 11.21 -3.71
C PHE A 98 -5.60 10.00 -4.61
N LYS A 99 -6.74 9.33 -4.33
CA LYS A 99 -7.21 8.17 -5.10
C LYS A 99 -7.39 8.49 -6.58
N LYS A 100 -8.08 9.57 -6.90
CA LYS A 100 -8.27 10.01 -8.29
C LYS A 100 -6.93 10.20 -9.03
N ASN A 101 -5.91 10.71 -8.34
CA ASN A 101 -4.61 10.95 -8.94
C ASN A 101 -3.81 9.66 -9.15
N ILE A 102 -3.84 8.71 -8.21
CA ILE A 102 -3.16 7.43 -8.40
C ILE A 102 -3.84 6.55 -9.45
N GLU A 103 -5.18 6.59 -9.56
CA GLU A 103 -5.92 5.84 -10.58
C GLU A 103 -5.60 6.29 -12.02
N ARG A 104 -5.21 7.55 -12.21
CA ARG A 104 -4.70 8.05 -13.50
C ARG A 104 -3.32 7.47 -13.84
N CYS A 105 -2.60 6.99 -12.87
CA CYS A 105 -1.25 6.43 -13.02
C CYS A 105 -1.33 4.90 -13.11
N LYS A 106 -1.20 4.33 -14.32
CA LYS A 106 -1.32 2.88 -14.52
C LYS A 106 -0.21 2.07 -13.84
N ASN A 107 1.01 2.61 -13.78
CA ASN A 107 2.19 1.90 -13.28
C ASN A 107 2.69 2.58 -12.01
N ILE A 108 2.24 2.05 -10.86
CA ILE A 108 2.59 2.57 -9.52
C ILE A 108 3.07 1.48 -8.58
N LEU A 109 3.11 0.23 -9.01
CA LEU A 109 3.54 -0.88 -8.18
C LEU A 109 5.01 -1.17 -8.43
N LEU A 110 5.83 -0.98 -7.40
CA LEU A 110 7.26 -1.28 -7.42
C LEU A 110 7.48 -2.79 -7.38
N THR A 111 8.25 -3.30 -8.30
CA THR A 111 8.52 -4.73 -8.44
C THR A 111 9.96 -5.07 -8.07
N ASN A 112 10.24 -6.34 -7.79
CA ASN A 112 11.56 -6.81 -7.37
C ASN A 112 12.69 -6.55 -8.40
N ASP A 113 12.34 -6.28 -9.65
CA ASP A 113 13.27 -5.89 -10.71
C ASP A 113 13.46 -4.37 -10.83
N SER A 114 13.12 -3.61 -9.79
CA SER A 114 13.21 -2.14 -9.73
C SER A 114 12.36 -1.38 -10.75
N THR A 115 11.42 -2.03 -11.42
CA THR A 115 10.51 -1.37 -12.35
C THR A 115 9.16 -1.06 -11.73
N LEU A 116 8.38 -0.19 -12.36
CA LEU A 116 7.00 0.07 -11.97
C LEU A 116 6.06 -0.68 -12.90
N ALA A 117 5.09 -1.36 -12.34
CA ALA A 117 4.09 -2.13 -13.08
C ALA A 117 2.66 -1.75 -12.70
N SER A 118 1.71 -2.18 -13.53
CA SER A 118 0.28 -2.02 -13.25
C SER A 118 -0.23 -3.18 -12.38
N LYS A 119 -1.42 -3.00 -11.79
CA LYS A 119 -2.08 -4.02 -10.96
C LYS A 119 -2.19 -5.37 -11.69
N GLU A 120 -2.60 -5.36 -12.95
CA GLU A 120 -2.83 -6.58 -13.75
C GLU A 120 -1.54 -7.35 -14.04
N LYS A 121 -0.40 -6.67 -13.97
CA LYS A 121 0.93 -7.24 -14.24
C LYS A 121 1.70 -7.57 -12.98
N THR A 122 1.14 -7.32 -11.82
CA THR A 122 1.84 -7.48 -10.54
C THR A 122 1.07 -8.44 -9.66
N ILE A 123 1.78 -9.41 -9.10
CA ILE A 123 1.27 -10.30 -8.07
C ILE A 123 1.93 -10.00 -6.73
N MET A 124 1.16 -10.12 -5.68
CA MET A 124 1.66 -10.05 -4.32
C MET A 124 1.74 -11.47 -3.74
N LEU A 125 2.95 -11.85 -3.35
CA LEU A 125 3.17 -13.11 -2.65
C LEU A 125 3.03 -12.89 -1.13
N PRO A 126 2.40 -13.83 -0.41
CA PRO A 126 2.47 -13.84 1.05
C PRO A 126 3.92 -13.80 1.52
N LYS A 127 4.22 -12.99 2.55
CA LYS A 127 5.61 -12.81 3.02
C LYS A 127 6.32 -14.12 3.36
N ALA A 128 5.60 -15.11 3.90
CA ALA A 128 6.18 -16.41 4.20
C ALA A 128 6.68 -17.12 2.93
N ILE A 129 5.93 -17.00 1.83
CA ILE A 129 6.29 -17.55 0.51
C ILE A 129 7.47 -16.77 -0.08
N ALA A 130 7.37 -15.43 -0.07
CA ALA A 130 8.40 -14.56 -0.64
C ALA A 130 9.77 -14.71 0.05
N LYS A 131 9.81 -15.05 1.34
CA LYS A 131 11.05 -15.31 2.09
C LYS A 131 11.64 -16.70 1.89
N THR A 132 10.87 -17.62 1.32
CA THR A 132 11.30 -19.02 1.13
C THR A 132 12.27 -19.17 -0.03
N TRP A 133 12.04 -18.46 -1.11
CA TRP A 133 12.85 -18.49 -2.31
C TRP A 133 13.47 -17.13 -2.63
N THR A 134 14.48 -17.10 -3.50
CA THR A 134 15.01 -15.85 -4.04
C THR A 134 13.97 -15.17 -4.94
N SER A 135 14.14 -13.88 -5.21
CA SER A 135 13.25 -13.13 -6.10
C SER A 135 13.15 -13.79 -7.49
N GLU A 136 14.26 -14.28 -8.03
CA GLU A 136 14.30 -14.98 -9.33
C GLU A 136 13.55 -16.31 -9.27
N GLN A 137 13.74 -17.09 -8.21
CA GLN A 137 12.99 -18.34 -7.99
C GLN A 137 11.49 -18.07 -7.82
N CYS A 138 11.12 -17.03 -7.08
CA CYS A 138 9.71 -16.61 -6.96
C CYS A 138 9.11 -16.24 -8.31
N LEU A 139 9.84 -15.52 -9.16
CA LEU A 139 9.40 -15.21 -10.51
C LEU A 139 9.14 -16.48 -11.31
N ASN A 140 10.07 -17.43 -11.32
CA ASN A 140 9.94 -18.67 -12.07
C ASN A 140 8.79 -19.57 -11.59
N ILE A 141 8.54 -19.59 -10.27
CA ILE A 141 7.49 -20.44 -9.68
C ILE A 141 6.11 -19.79 -9.79
N PHE A 142 5.99 -18.50 -9.49
CA PHE A 142 4.70 -17.85 -9.25
C PHE A 142 4.26 -16.89 -10.34
N THR A 143 5.09 -16.61 -11.36
CA THR A 143 4.73 -15.65 -12.41
C THR A 143 4.63 -16.31 -13.79
N PRO A 144 3.56 -17.05 -14.08
CA PRO A 144 3.31 -17.46 -15.44
C PRO A 144 2.97 -16.22 -16.28
N GLN A 145 3.54 -16.13 -17.50
CA GLN A 145 3.13 -15.15 -18.51
C GLN A 145 3.42 -13.66 -18.20
N LYS A 146 4.67 -13.28 -17.96
CA LYS A 146 5.09 -11.87 -17.91
C LYS A 146 4.52 -11.03 -16.73
N GLN A 147 3.99 -11.67 -15.70
CA GLN A 147 3.70 -10.98 -14.44
C GLN A 147 5.00 -10.74 -13.67
N LYS A 148 4.97 -9.80 -12.73
CA LYS A 148 6.09 -9.44 -11.84
C LYS A 148 5.67 -9.61 -10.40
N THR A 149 6.62 -9.89 -9.53
CA THR A 149 6.34 -9.90 -8.09
C THR A 149 6.53 -8.51 -7.51
N LEU A 150 5.62 -8.11 -6.63
CA LEU A 150 5.74 -6.89 -5.86
C LEU A 150 7.04 -6.90 -5.04
N ALA A 151 7.69 -5.74 -4.89
CA ALA A 151 8.94 -5.62 -4.14
C ALA A 151 8.77 -6.10 -2.67
N GLN A 152 9.76 -6.88 -2.20
CA GLN A 152 9.72 -7.45 -0.85
C GLN A 152 10.10 -6.43 0.24
N ASP A 153 10.76 -5.34 -0.14
CA ASP A 153 11.23 -4.27 0.74
C ASP A 153 10.09 -3.36 1.24
N ILE A 154 8.87 -3.57 0.74
CA ILE A 154 7.69 -2.83 1.19
C ILE A 154 7.34 -3.23 2.63
N SER A 155 7.13 -2.25 3.51
CA SER A 155 6.79 -2.47 4.92
C SER A 155 5.45 -3.22 5.07
N ASP A 156 5.28 -3.93 6.20
CA ASP A 156 4.01 -4.63 6.50
C ASP A 156 2.80 -3.70 6.51
N GLN A 157 3.00 -2.46 6.96
CA GLN A 157 1.95 -1.47 6.99
C GLN A 157 1.57 -1.02 5.59
N SER A 158 2.56 -0.74 4.75
CA SER A 158 2.34 -0.34 3.35
C SER A 158 1.74 -1.47 2.52
N PHE A 159 2.12 -2.73 2.79
CA PHE A 159 1.44 -3.91 2.21
C PHE A 159 -0.05 -3.94 2.53
N LYS A 160 -0.41 -3.77 3.81
CA LYS A 160 -1.82 -3.71 4.23
C LYS A 160 -2.56 -2.55 3.57
N SER A 161 -1.91 -1.39 3.46
CA SER A 161 -2.47 -0.23 2.79
C SER A 161 -2.72 -0.49 1.31
N LEU A 162 -1.74 -1.02 0.57
CA LEU A 162 -1.89 -1.38 -0.85
C LEU A 162 -3.04 -2.35 -1.08
N LYS A 163 -3.19 -3.37 -0.21
CA LYS A 163 -4.30 -4.33 -0.26
C LYS A 163 -5.64 -3.67 0.03
N SER A 164 -5.73 -2.83 1.08
CA SER A 164 -6.96 -2.12 1.45
C SER A 164 -7.41 -1.11 0.38
N TRP A 165 -6.46 -0.56 -0.39
CA TRP A 165 -6.73 0.30 -1.54
C TRP A 165 -7.11 -0.49 -2.80
N GLY A 166 -7.08 -1.83 -2.76
CA GLY A 166 -7.36 -2.68 -3.90
C GLY A 166 -6.34 -2.54 -5.04
N LEU A 167 -5.15 -2.03 -4.75
CA LEU A 167 -4.07 -1.82 -5.72
C LEU A 167 -3.31 -3.11 -6.02
N VAL A 168 -3.33 -4.06 -5.10
CA VAL A 168 -2.71 -5.37 -5.25
C VAL A 168 -3.68 -6.47 -4.79
N GLU A 169 -3.54 -7.64 -5.38
CA GLU A 169 -4.21 -8.86 -4.97
C GLU A 169 -3.15 -9.85 -4.49
N GLU A 170 -3.33 -10.33 -3.26
CA GLU A 170 -2.47 -11.36 -2.70
C GLU A 170 -2.84 -12.70 -3.31
N LEU A 171 -1.83 -13.48 -3.69
CA LEU A 171 -2.05 -14.79 -4.26
C LEU A 171 -2.72 -15.71 -3.22
N GLU A 172 -3.82 -16.31 -3.60
CA GLU A 172 -4.56 -17.23 -2.73
C GLU A 172 -3.78 -18.52 -2.50
N LEU A 173 -4.01 -19.17 -1.36
CA LEU A 173 -3.34 -20.42 -1.01
C LEU A 173 -3.54 -21.50 -2.08
N LYS A 174 -4.73 -21.59 -2.65
CA LYS A 174 -5.07 -22.55 -3.72
C LYS A 174 -4.18 -22.35 -4.95
N ASP A 175 -3.99 -21.09 -5.35
CA ASP A 175 -3.14 -20.75 -6.50
C ASP A 175 -1.66 -21.01 -6.21
N ILE A 176 -1.23 -20.74 -4.96
CA ILE A 176 0.13 -21.05 -4.52
C ILE A 176 0.40 -22.54 -4.63
N ILE A 177 -0.46 -23.39 -4.08
CA ILE A 177 -0.32 -24.84 -4.13
C ILE A 177 -0.31 -25.33 -5.57
N GLN A 178 -1.25 -24.87 -6.39
CA GLN A 178 -1.33 -25.26 -7.81
C GLN A 178 -0.05 -24.91 -8.56
N ARG A 179 0.50 -23.69 -8.37
CA ARG A 179 1.74 -23.26 -9.02
C ARG A 179 2.94 -24.06 -8.54
N LEU A 180 3.04 -24.36 -7.25
CA LEU A 180 4.09 -25.22 -6.70
C LEU A 180 4.07 -26.62 -7.30
N LEU A 181 2.89 -27.21 -7.49
CA LEU A 181 2.75 -28.54 -8.10
C LEU A 181 3.16 -28.57 -9.57
N HIS A 182 2.94 -27.49 -10.31
CA HIS A 182 3.25 -27.42 -11.75
C HIS A 182 4.70 -26.99 -12.05
N SER A 183 5.33 -26.22 -11.15
CA SER A 183 6.65 -25.63 -11.41
C SER A 183 7.84 -26.50 -11.01
N SER A 184 7.62 -27.61 -10.30
CA SER A 184 8.70 -28.46 -9.74
C SER A 184 9.79 -27.59 -9.07
N PRO A 185 9.44 -26.83 -8.02
CA PRO A 185 10.34 -25.83 -7.46
C PRO A 185 11.60 -26.47 -6.86
N ILE A 186 12.71 -25.74 -6.93
CA ILE A 186 13.94 -26.12 -6.24
C ILE A 186 13.67 -26.10 -4.74
N CYS A 187 14.15 -27.15 -4.04
CA CYS A 187 14.01 -27.22 -2.58
C CYS A 187 14.62 -25.97 -1.93
N PRO A 188 13.91 -25.31 -1.01
CA PRO A 188 14.45 -24.15 -0.30
C PRO A 188 15.70 -24.50 0.51
N ASP A 189 16.70 -23.64 0.44
CA ASP A 189 17.92 -23.75 1.21
C ASP A 189 18.13 -22.45 2.02
N PRO A 190 18.41 -22.51 3.32
CA PRO A 190 18.53 -23.70 4.17
C PRO A 190 17.18 -24.37 4.49
N ILE A 191 17.22 -25.60 4.98
CA ILE A 191 16.04 -26.44 5.27
C ILE A 191 15.04 -25.78 6.24
N GLU A 192 15.49 -24.85 7.09
CA GLU A 192 14.62 -24.06 7.98
C GLU A 192 13.56 -23.27 7.20
N LYS A 193 13.87 -22.82 5.99
CA LYS A 193 12.89 -22.15 5.12
C LYS A 193 11.75 -23.09 4.72
N LEU A 194 12.05 -24.39 4.51
CA LEU A 194 11.03 -25.38 4.23
C LEU A 194 10.12 -25.61 5.44
N ILE A 195 10.67 -25.61 6.65
CA ILE A 195 9.89 -25.72 7.89
C ILE A 195 8.94 -24.53 8.03
N HIS A 196 9.43 -23.31 7.78
CA HIS A 196 8.59 -22.10 7.82
C HIS A 196 7.49 -22.11 6.75
N LEU A 197 7.81 -22.57 5.54
CA LEU A 197 6.83 -22.76 4.48
C LEU A 197 5.75 -23.75 4.88
N TRP A 198 6.14 -24.90 5.40
CA TRP A 198 5.21 -25.92 5.87
C TRP A 198 4.30 -25.42 6.98
N ALA A 199 4.85 -24.77 7.99
CA ALA A 199 4.08 -24.17 9.08
C ALA A 199 3.10 -23.09 8.59
N TYR A 200 3.44 -22.33 7.54
CA TYR A 200 2.55 -21.38 6.91
C TYR A 200 1.40 -22.10 6.18
N LEU A 201 1.69 -23.07 5.33
CA LEU A 201 0.69 -23.84 4.58
C LEU A 201 -0.28 -24.57 5.53
N GLN A 202 0.23 -25.16 6.60
CA GLN A 202 -0.58 -25.84 7.60
C GLN A 202 -1.55 -24.88 8.32
N ARG A 203 -1.09 -23.68 8.70
CA ARG A 203 -1.96 -22.66 9.31
C ARG A 203 -3.06 -22.20 8.39
N CYS A 204 -2.74 -21.98 7.11
CA CYS A 204 -3.74 -21.59 6.13
C CYS A 204 -4.76 -22.70 5.87
N SER A 205 -4.32 -23.97 5.80
CA SER A 205 -5.23 -25.12 5.57
C SER A 205 -6.20 -25.39 6.74
N THR A 206 -5.82 -25.01 7.97
CA THR A 206 -6.73 -25.12 9.13
C THR A 206 -7.75 -24.00 9.21
N SER A 207 -7.48 -22.85 8.56
CA SER A 207 -8.44 -21.74 8.47
C SER A 207 -9.44 -21.90 7.32
N ASP A 208 -9.07 -22.60 6.27
CA ASP A 208 -9.92 -22.92 5.12
C ASP A 208 -10.48 -24.33 5.28
N ASN A 209 -11.72 -24.43 5.74
CA ASN A 209 -12.44 -25.71 5.78
C ASN A 209 -12.67 -26.34 4.37
N ASP A 210 -12.32 -25.63 3.30
CA ASP A 210 -12.52 -26.06 1.92
C ASP A 210 -11.40 -26.97 1.34
N LEU A 211 -10.30 -27.19 2.08
CA LEU A 211 -9.22 -28.09 1.66
C LEU A 211 -9.39 -29.54 2.15
N ARG A 212 -10.55 -29.90 2.69
CA ARG A 212 -10.86 -31.25 3.19
C ARG A 212 -11.74 -32.09 2.25
N THR A 213 -11.77 -31.76 0.96
CA THR A 213 -12.43 -32.64 -0.05
C THR A 213 -11.43 -33.13 -1.07
#